data_c8de6998fab79b4d3eb193837e3564cf
#
_entry.id   c8de6998fab79b4d3eb193837e3564cf
#
_cell.length_a   1.000
_cell.length_b   1.000
_cell.length_c   1.000
_cell.angle_alpha   90.00
_cell.angle_beta   90.00
_cell.angle_gamma   90.00
#
_symmetry.space_group_name_H-M   'P 1'
#
loop_
_entity.id
_entity.type
_entity.pdbx_description
1 polymer ?
#
loop_
_entity_poly.entity_id
_entity_poly.type
_entity_poly.pdbx_seq_one_letter_code
_entity_poly.pdbx_strand_id
1 'polypeptide(L)'
;MKEPKIAINQELLQLIAELDEFKGKWELLKTMSPDRLQQLRKVATIESIGSSTRIEGAKLTDIQIETLLSNLTSTSFKTRDEQEVAGYAEAMDMVFQAYEYFHITENHIRQLHQVLLRHSTKDERHRGTYKTLSNQVVAVDEQGVEIGIIFETTTPFNTPREMEELIGWTRKAIDEASMHPLLIIAVFNVVFLAIHPFQDGNGRLSRILITLMLLRAGYEYVPFASLESIVEENKDLYYKALRRTQTTLKTEVTDWQPWLGFFLRCLKKQKGNLSVKLDEKQLGKDQLDRVLLNKEQPQINDDAALPTLSVQVLELFS
;
A
#
# COMPACT_ATOMS: atom_id res chain seq x y z
N MET A 1 -3.49 -2.27 25.84
CA MET A 1 -2.34 -1.48 25.31
C MET A 1 -2.23 -0.17 26.07
N LYS A 2 -1.02 0.31 26.41
CA LYS A 2 -0.83 1.65 27.00
C LYS A 2 -1.13 2.72 25.96
N GLU A 3 -1.67 3.89 26.39
CA GLU A 3 -1.90 5.04 25.52
C GLU A 3 -0.56 5.52 24.90
N PRO A 4 -0.44 5.59 23.56
CA PRO A 4 0.78 6.03 22.92
C PRO A 4 1.06 7.51 23.21
N LYS A 5 2.20 7.80 23.82
CA LYS A 5 2.68 9.17 24.02
C LYS A 5 3.60 9.53 22.86
N ILE A 6 3.08 10.28 21.90
CA ILE A 6 3.80 10.68 20.68
C ILE A 6 4.21 12.13 20.79
N ALA A 7 5.52 12.39 20.72
CA ALA A 7 6.03 13.76 20.58
C ALA A 7 5.88 14.19 19.11
N ILE A 8 5.09 15.21 18.85
CA ILE A 8 4.93 15.78 17.51
C ILE A 8 6.06 16.78 17.29
N ASN A 9 7.01 16.44 16.43
CA ASN A 9 8.07 17.33 15.99
C ASN A 9 7.65 18.10 14.73
N GLN A 10 8.45 19.10 14.34
CA GLN A 10 8.17 19.94 13.19
C GLN A 10 8.06 19.13 11.87
N GLU A 11 8.88 18.10 11.70
CA GLU A 11 8.85 17.25 10.51
C GLU A 11 7.52 16.49 10.39
N LEU A 12 7.07 15.82 11.46
CA LEU A 12 5.80 15.09 11.47
C LEU A 12 4.62 16.02 11.19
N LEU A 13 4.61 17.21 11.81
CA LEU A 13 3.57 18.21 11.60
C LEU A 13 3.49 18.63 10.12
N GLN A 14 4.66 18.93 9.51
CA GLN A 14 4.72 19.32 8.10
C GLN A 14 4.27 18.20 7.16
N LEU A 15 4.71 16.95 7.41
CA LEU A 15 4.31 15.80 6.61
C LEU A 15 2.79 15.58 6.66
N ILE A 16 2.19 15.67 7.84
CA ILE A 16 0.74 15.53 8.03
C ILE A 16 0.00 16.63 7.27
N ALA A 17 0.43 17.90 7.44
CA ALA A 17 -0.21 19.04 6.78
C ALA A 17 -0.17 18.89 5.23
N GLU A 18 0.96 18.47 4.66
CA GLU A 18 1.08 18.25 3.21
C GLU A 18 0.18 17.11 2.70
N LEU A 19 -0.02 16.05 3.49
CA LEU A 19 -0.87 14.93 3.15
C LEU A 19 -2.36 15.31 3.23
N ASP A 20 -2.74 16.08 4.21
CA ASP A 20 -4.12 16.57 4.38
C ASP A 20 -4.47 17.63 3.33
N GLU A 21 -3.55 18.51 3.00
CA GLU A 21 -3.73 19.44 1.86
C GLU A 21 -4.02 18.67 0.57
N PHE A 22 -3.26 17.63 0.29
CA PHE A 22 -3.48 16.81 -0.91
C PHE A 22 -4.80 16.03 -0.85
N LYS A 23 -5.16 15.51 0.31
CA LYS A 23 -6.47 14.89 0.53
C LYS A 23 -7.60 15.86 0.18
N GLY A 24 -7.52 17.12 0.62
CA GLY A 24 -8.50 18.15 0.25
C GLY A 24 -8.51 18.47 -1.26
N LYS A 25 -7.34 18.55 -1.89
CA LYS A 25 -7.23 18.76 -3.34
C LYS A 25 -7.78 17.59 -4.14
N TRP A 26 -7.72 16.37 -3.63
CA TRP A 26 -8.21 15.16 -4.30
C TRP A 26 -9.70 15.24 -4.65
N GLU A 27 -10.50 15.89 -3.82
CA GLU A 27 -11.93 16.11 -4.06
C GLU A 27 -12.21 16.81 -5.42
N LEU A 28 -11.31 17.71 -5.82
CA LEU A 28 -11.39 18.36 -7.13
C LEU A 28 -10.79 17.49 -8.24
N LEU A 29 -9.70 16.79 -7.96
CA LEU A 29 -8.99 15.95 -8.94
C LEU A 29 -9.78 14.71 -9.33
N LYS A 30 -10.59 14.13 -8.42
CA LYS A 30 -11.42 12.95 -8.71
C LYS A 30 -12.56 13.22 -9.71
N THR A 31 -12.87 14.49 -10.02
CA THR A 31 -13.82 14.87 -11.08
C THR A 31 -13.23 14.76 -12.48
N MET A 32 -11.94 14.43 -12.62
CA MET A 32 -11.28 14.20 -13.88
C MET A 32 -11.87 12.98 -14.61
N SER A 33 -11.48 12.80 -15.88
CA SER A 33 -11.96 11.72 -16.74
C SER A 33 -11.96 10.35 -16.01
N PRO A 34 -13.12 9.68 -15.90
CA PRO A 34 -13.24 8.38 -15.23
C PRO A 34 -12.29 7.32 -15.82
N ASP A 35 -12.11 7.30 -17.14
CA ASP A 35 -11.23 6.35 -17.82
C ASP A 35 -9.78 6.50 -17.39
N ARG A 36 -9.34 7.75 -17.19
CA ARG A 36 -7.99 8.04 -16.71
C ARG A 36 -7.76 7.52 -15.28
N LEU A 37 -8.71 7.75 -14.40
CA LEU A 37 -8.64 7.25 -13.03
C LEU A 37 -8.66 5.72 -13.00
N GLN A 38 -9.47 5.09 -13.85
CA GLN A 38 -9.49 3.63 -13.97
C GLN A 38 -8.14 3.07 -14.41
N GLN A 39 -7.48 3.69 -15.40
CA GLN A 39 -6.13 3.27 -15.83
C GLN A 39 -5.09 3.43 -14.74
N LEU A 40 -5.07 4.59 -14.04
CA LEU A 40 -4.15 4.82 -12.93
C LEU A 40 -4.36 3.79 -11.82
N ARG A 41 -5.62 3.50 -11.48
CA ARG A 41 -5.96 2.50 -10.47
C ARG A 41 -5.49 1.10 -10.88
N LYS A 42 -5.72 0.70 -12.15
CA LYS A 42 -5.25 -0.61 -12.67
C LYS A 42 -3.74 -0.77 -12.50
N VAL A 43 -2.97 0.22 -12.97
CA VAL A 43 -1.50 0.19 -12.87
C VAL A 43 -1.04 0.16 -11.41
N ALA A 44 -1.57 1.05 -10.58
CA ALA A 44 -1.22 1.09 -9.15
C ALA A 44 -1.58 -0.20 -8.42
N THR A 45 -2.71 -0.84 -8.78
CA THR A 45 -3.11 -2.12 -8.18
C THR A 45 -2.11 -3.24 -8.53
N ILE A 46 -1.67 -3.34 -9.80
CA ILE A 46 -0.66 -4.32 -10.23
C ILE A 46 0.66 -4.07 -9.49
N GLU A 47 1.14 -2.81 -9.45
CA GLU A 47 2.32 -2.42 -8.68
C GLU A 47 2.21 -2.80 -7.20
N SER A 48 1.06 -2.55 -6.56
CA SER A 48 0.83 -2.84 -5.14
C SER A 48 0.85 -4.34 -4.84
N ILE A 49 0.17 -5.14 -5.66
CA ILE A 49 0.14 -6.60 -5.53
C ILE A 49 1.55 -7.16 -5.69
N GLY A 50 2.25 -6.74 -6.75
CA GLY A 50 3.61 -7.18 -7.05
C GLY A 50 4.58 -6.83 -5.94
N SER A 51 4.63 -5.58 -5.56
CA SER A 51 5.55 -5.10 -4.53
C SER A 51 5.27 -5.73 -3.17
N SER A 52 4.00 -5.85 -2.77
CA SER A 52 3.65 -6.47 -1.49
C SER A 52 4.06 -7.93 -1.41
N THR A 53 3.91 -8.70 -2.49
CA THR A 53 4.32 -10.10 -2.52
C THR A 53 5.84 -10.26 -2.64
N ARG A 54 6.54 -9.38 -3.40
CA ARG A 54 8.01 -9.38 -3.51
C ARG A 54 8.71 -8.97 -2.20
N ILE A 55 8.11 -8.10 -1.40
CA ILE A 55 8.62 -7.82 -0.05
C ILE A 55 8.73 -9.12 0.78
N GLU A 56 7.79 -10.03 0.61
CA GLU A 56 7.73 -11.33 1.30
C GLU A 56 8.49 -12.46 0.55
N GLY A 57 9.11 -12.15 -0.61
CA GLY A 57 10.00 -13.06 -1.33
C GLY A 57 9.43 -13.71 -2.59
N ALA A 58 8.21 -13.38 -3.02
CA ALA A 58 7.70 -13.77 -4.33
C ALA A 58 8.55 -13.19 -5.47
N LYS A 59 8.57 -13.84 -6.63
CA LYS A 59 9.46 -13.48 -7.75
C LYS A 59 8.73 -13.03 -9.02
N LEU A 60 7.40 -12.92 -8.99
CA LEU A 60 6.63 -12.53 -10.16
C LEU A 60 6.86 -11.05 -10.52
N THR A 61 7.09 -10.81 -11.82
CA THR A 61 7.14 -9.47 -12.39
C THR A 61 5.74 -8.87 -12.56
N ASP A 62 5.63 -7.56 -12.68
CA ASP A 62 4.33 -6.89 -12.87
C ASP A 62 3.61 -7.36 -14.15
N ILE A 63 4.35 -7.68 -15.23
CA ILE A 63 3.78 -8.26 -16.47
C ILE A 63 3.17 -9.64 -16.21
N GLN A 64 3.86 -10.49 -15.45
CA GLN A 64 3.34 -11.81 -15.09
C GLN A 64 2.11 -11.69 -14.19
N ILE A 65 2.11 -10.74 -13.28
CA ILE A 65 0.96 -10.43 -12.40
C ILE A 65 -0.22 -9.93 -13.23
N GLU A 66 -0.03 -9.00 -14.15
CA GLU A 66 -1.09 -8.52 -15.04
C GLU A 66 -1.71 -9.67 -15.84
N THR A 67 -0.87 -10.56 -16.39
CA THR A 67 -1.31 -11.76 -17.11
C THR A 67 -2.12 -12.69 -16.21
N LEU A 68 -1.66 -12.93 -14.96
CA LEU A 68 -2.35 -13.76 -13.98
C LEU A 68 -3.72 -13.18 -13.62
N LEU A 69 -3.77 -11.86 -13.33
CA LEU A 69 -5.00 -11.17 -12.96
C LEU A 69 -6.03 -11.13 -14.08
N SER A 70 -5.59 -11.09 -15.35
CA SER A 70 -6.48 -11.15 -16.52
C SER A 70 -7.15 -12.52 -16.69
N ASN A 71 -6.62 -13.57 -16.06
CA ASN A 71 -7.08 -14.96 -16.19
C ASN A 71 -7.56 -15.57 -14.85
N LEU A 72 -7.81 -14.76 -13.81
CA LEU A 72 -8.15 -15.23 -12.46
C LEU A 72 -9.31 -16.25 -12.42
N THR A 73 -10.31 -16.11 -13.28
CA THR A 73 -11.51 -16.97 -13.30
C THR A 73 -11.30 -18.34 -13.93
N SER A 74 -10.21 -18.52 -14.67
CA SER A 74 -9.97 -19.75 -15.49
C SER A 74 -8.73 -20.54 -15.07
N THR A 75 -7.96 -20.08 -14.09
CA THR A 75 -6.62 -20.62 -13.82
C THR A 75 -6.56 -21.37 -12.49
N SER A 76 -6.01 -22.57 -12.52
CA SER A 76 -5.48 -23.22 -11.32
C SER A 76 -4.09 -22.63 -11.03
N PHE A 77 -3.91 -21.99 -9.87
CA PHE A 77 -2.61 -21.44 -9.46
C PHE A 77 -1.64 -22.57 -9.14
N LYS A 78 -0.58 -22.67 -9.95
CA LYS A 78 0.37 -23.80 -9.91
C LYS A 78 1.50 -23.56 -8.91
N THR A 79 1.93 -22.31 -8.77
CA THR A 79 3.03 -21.94 -7.91
C THR A 79 2.54 -21.23 -6.64
N ARG A 80 3.37 -21.24 -5.61
CA ARG A 80 3.10 -20.50 -4.37
C ARG A 80 2.98 -18.99 -4.65
N ASP A 81 3.85 -18.45 -5.49
CA ASP A 81 3.84 -17.03 -5.84
C ASP A 81 2.51 -16.64 -6.51
N GLU A 82 1.99 -17.46 -7.45
CA GLU A 82 0.68 -17.24 -8.07
C GLU A 82 -0.46 -17.27 -7.05
N GLN A 83 -0.41 -18.21 -6.10
CA GLN A 83 -1.40 -18.32 -5.01
C GLN A 83 -1.39 -17.08 -4.10
N GLU A 84 -0.21 -16.60 -3.75
CA GLU A 84 -0.04 -15.41 -2.92
C GLU A 84 -0.50 -14.13 -3.62
N VAL A 85 -0.18 -13.97 -4.91
CA VAL A 85 -0.64 -12.85 -5.75
C VAL A 85 -2.16 -12.86 -5.89
N ALA A 86 -2.77 -14.01 -6.20
CA ALA A 86 -4.22 -14.13 -6.35
C ALA A 86 -4.96 -13.79 -5.05
N GLY A 87 -4.51 -14.33 -3.91
CA GLY A 87 -5.12 -14.04 -2.62
C GLY A 87 -4.97 -12.57 -2.20
N TYR A 88 -3.82 -11.95 -2.48
CA TYR A 88 -3.61 -10.53 -2.21
C TYR A 88 -4.52 -9.66 -3.09
N ALA A 89 -4.64 -10.00 -4.38
CA ALA A 89 -5.51 -9.29 -5.31
C ALA A 89 -6.97 -9.33 -4.88
N GLU A 90 -7.48 -10.51 -4.50
CA GLU A 90 -8.86 -10.66 -4.01
C GLU A 90 -9.11 -9.86 -2.73
N ALA A 91 -8.15 -9.88 -1.78
CA ALA A 91 -8.29 -9.14 -0.54
C ALA A 91 -8.26 -7.61 -0.77
N MET A 92 -7.42 -7.12 -1.69
CA MET A 92 -7.38 -5.71 -2.09
C MET A 92 -8.66 -5.29 -2.80
N ASP A 93 -9.18 -6.13 -3.72
CA ASP A 93 -10.43 -5.84 -4.42
C ASP A 93 -11.61 -5.75 -3.44
N MET A 94 -11.69 -6.68 -2.48
CA MET A 94 -12.69 -6.63 -1.39
C MET A 94 -12.61 -5.31 -0.61
N VAL A 95 -11.40 -4.85 -0.27
CA VAL A 95 -11.21 -3.56 0.41
C VAL A 95 -11.67 -2.41 -0.48
N PHE A 96 -11.29 -2.37 -1.74
CA PHE A 96 -11.65 -1.28 -2.65
C PHE A 96 -13.15 -1.19 -2.93
N GLN A 97 -13.86 -2.33 -2.91
CA GLN A 97 -15.31 -2.35 -3.16
C GLN A 97 -16.15 -2.04 -1.93
N ALA A 98 -15.62 -2.32 -0.73
CA ALA A 98 -16.44 -2.32 0.48
C ALA A 98 -15.77 -1.66 1.71
N TYR A 99 -14.72 -0.83 1.55
CA TYR A 99 -13.99 -0.22 2.68
C TYR A 99 -14.90 0.55 3.65
N GLU A 100 -15.99 1.13 3.17
CA GLU A 100 -16.95 1.86 4.01
C GLU A 100 -17.61 0.96 5.07
N TYR A 101 -17.81 -0.32 4.74
CA TYR A 101 -18.45 -1.32 5.61
C TYR A 101 -17.48 -2.10 6.47
N PHE A 102 -16.16 -2.06 6.12
CA PHE A 102 -15.12 -2.72 6.90
C PHE A 102 -14.67 -1.85 8.07
N HIS A 103 -14.97 -2.29 9.28
CA HIS A 103 -14.46 -1.68 10.50
C HIS A 103 -13.22 -2.44 11.00
N ILE A 104 -12.39 -1.78 11.80
CA ILE A 104 -11.25 -2.45 12.45
C ILE A 104 -11.81 -3.29 13.60
N THR A 105 -12.16 -4.53 13.28
CA THR A 105 -12.66 -5.55 14.19
C THR A 105 -11.89 -6.85 13.99
N GLU A 106 -11.85 -7.69 15.02
CA GLU A 106 -11.21 -8.99 14.92
C GLU A 106 -11.77 -9.82 13.76
N ASN A 107 -13.11 -9.87 13.62
CA ASN A 107 -13.77 -10.63 12.57
C ASN A 107 -13.37 -10.17 11.17
N HIS A 108 -13.35 -8.86 10.91
CA HIS A 108 -12.95 -8.33 9.60
C HIS A 108 -11.46 -8.57 9.30
N ILE A 109 -10.58 -8.44 10.30
CA ILE A 109 -9.15 -8.74 10.15
C ILE A 109 -8.96 -10.22 9.81
N ARG A 110 -9.65 -11.13 10.51
CA ARG A 110 -9.60 -12.57 10.24
C ARG A 110 -10.22 -12.94 8.88
N GLN A 111 -11.30 -12.27 8.48
CA GLN A 111 -11.91 -12.45 7.15
C GLN A 111 -10.94 -12.01 6.04
N LEU A 112 -10.30 -10.86 6.14
CA LEU A 112 -9.29 -10.41 5.17
C LEU A 112 -8.12 -11.37 5.11
N HIS A 113 -7.65 -11.89 6.25
CA HIS A 113 -6.61 -12.92 6.29
C HIS A 113 -7.06 -14.22 5.63
N GLN A 114 -8.30 -14.64 5.82
CA GLN A 114 -8.85 -15.83 5.18
C GLN A 114 -8.90 -15.68 3.65
N VAL A 115 -9.29 -14.50 3.15
CA VAL A 115 -9.28 -14.19 1.71
C VAL A 115 -7.85 -14.15 1.17
N LEU A 116 -6.95 -13.47 1.87
CA LEU A 116 -5.53 -13.36 1.51
C LEU A 116 -4.86 -14.73 1.30
N LEU A 117 -5.21 -15.72 2.10
CA LEU A 117 -4.63 -17.06 2.02
C LEU A 117 -5.55 -18.09 1.32
N ARG A 118 -6.64 -17.64 0.67
CA ARG A 118 -7.64 -18.53 0.06
C ARG A 118 -7.04 -19.58 -0.87
N HIS A 119 -6.05 -19.19 -1.64
CA HIS A 119 -5.42 -20.04 -2.65
C HIS A 119 -4.17 -20.77 -2.13
N SER A 120 -3.67 -20.43 -0.94
CA SER A 120 -2.49 -21.09 -0.36
C SER A 120 -2.87 -22.49 0.16
N THR A 121 -2.39 -23.53 -0.50
CA THR A 121 -2.60 -24.91 -0.04
C THR A 121 -1.84 -25.23 1.24
N LYS A 122 -0.68 -24.60 1.44
CA LYS A 122 0.14 -24.76 2.65
C LYS A 122 -0.56 -24.24 3.92
N ASP A 123 -1.31 -23.15 3.78
CA ASP A 123 -1.88 -22.42 4.92
C ASP A 123 -3.36 -22.73 5.18
N GLU A 124 -3.90 -23.76 4.54
CA GLU A 124 -5.32 -24.12 4.61
C GLU A 124 -5.86 -24.24 6.05
N ARG A 125 -5.05 -24.79 6.95
CA ARG A 125 -5.40 -24.97 8.36
C ARG A 125 -5.31 -23.69 9.20
N HIS A 126 -4.66 -22.65 8.70
CA HIS A 126 -4.35 -21.42 9.47
C HIS A 126 -5.13 -20.20 8.96
N ARG A 127 -5.90 -20.34 7.88
CA ARG A 127 -6.67 -19.23 7.28
C ARG A 127 -7.66 -18.64 8.28
N GLY A 128 -7.53 -17.35 8.55
CA GLY A 128 -8.43 -16.62 9.43
C GLY A 128 -8.33 -16.99 10.92
N THR A 129 -7.32 -17.77 11.32
CA THR A 129 -7.12 -18.16 12.73
C THR A 129 -5.80 -17.63 13.26
N TYR A 130 -5.78 -17.20 14.51
CA TYR A 130 -4.54 -16.78 15.15
C TYR A 130 -3.56 -17.94 15.26
N LYS A 131 -2.29 -17.61 15.31
CA LYS A 131 -1.20 -18.57 15.42
C LYS A 131 -1.32 -19.45 16.65
N THR A 132 -0.99 -20.71 16.48
CA THR A 132 -0.91 -21.70 17.57
C THR A 132 0.54 -22.09 17.89
N LEU A 133 1.46 -21.80 16.98
CA LEU A 133 2.89 -22.00 17.14
C LEU A 133 3.58 -20.63 17.22
N SER A 134 4.64 -20.55 18.00
CA SER A 134 5.50 -19.37 18.03
C SER A 134 6.06 -19.13 16.63
N ASN A 135 5.98 -17.89 16.19
CA ASN A 135 6.65 -17.41 14.98
C ASN A 135 7.63 -16.31 15.39
N GLN A 136 8.72 -16.21 14.68
CA GLN A 136 9.75 -15.19 14.88
C GLN A 136 10.01 -14.51 13.56
N VAL A 137 10.35 -13.23 13.60
CA VAL A 137 10.89 -12.56 12.43
C VAL A 137 12.38 -12.79 12.41
N VAL A 138 12.84 -13.58 11.46
CA VAL A 138 14.25 -13.97 11.31
C VAL A 138 14.93 -13.19 10.17
N ALA A 139 16.23 -12.92 10.33
CA ALA A 139 17.06 -12.51 9.21
C ALA A 139 17.53 -13.76 8.47
N VAL A 140 17.48 -13.70 7.15
CA VAL A 140 18.05 -14.72 6.27
C VAL A 140 19.16 -14.10 5.43
N ASP A 141 20.18 -14.90 5.11
CA ASP A 141 21.22 -14.50 4.16
C ASP A 141 20.74 -14.60 2.70
N GLU A 142 21.65 -14.31 1.76
CA GLU A 142 21.35 -14.39 0.32
C GLU A 142 21.00 -15.80 -0.15
N GLN A 143 21.38 -16.83 0.61
CA GLN A 143 21.08 -18.24 0.37
C GLN A 143 19.77 -18.68 1.05
N GLY A 144 19.12 -17.80 1.82
CA GLY A 144 17.88 -18.10 2.56
C GLY A 144 18.09 -18.82 3.88
N VAL A 145 19.34 -18.85 4.38
CA VAL A 145 19.67 -19.45 5.68
C VAL A 145 19.42 -18.44 6.80
N GLU A 146 18.76 -18.88 7.87
CA GLU A 146 18.50 -18.04 9.06
C GLU A 146 19.81 -17.66 9.75
N ILE A 147 20.11 -16.35 9.81
CA ILE A 147 21.30 -15.79 10.47
C ILE A 147 21.03 -15.18 11.84
N GLY A 148 19.76 -15.05 12.23
CA GLY A 148 19.38 -14.59 13.55
C GLY A 148 17.95 -14.14 13.69
N ILE A 149 17.48 -14.05 14.94
CA ILE A 149 16.15 -13.52 15.26
C ILE A 149 16.20 -12.00 15.19
N ILE A 150 15.36 -11.42 14.34
CA ILE A 150 15.21 -9.97 14.21
C ILE A 150 14.34 -9.43 15.33
N PHE A 151 13.23 -10.12 15.61
CA PHE A 151 12.22 -9.69 16.58
C PHE A 151 11.44 -10.89 17.10
N GLU A 152 11.26 -10.96 18.42
CA GLU A 152 10.37 -11.92 19.08
C GLU A 152 8.95 -11.38 19.07
N THR A 153 8.06 -12.07 18.39
CA THR A 153 6.65 -11.71 18.33
C THR A 153 5.91 -12.09 19.60
N THR A 154 4.69 -11.61 19.77
CA THR A 154 3.82 -12.03 20.89
C THR A 154 3.60 -13.53 20.86
N THR A 155 3.61 -14.17 22.03
CA THR A 155 3.37 -15.62 22.14
C THR A 155 1.95 -15.99 21.68
N PRO A 156 1.70 -17.22 21.19
CA PRO A 156 0.37 -17.66 20.80
C PRO A 156 -0.68 -17.46 21.89
N PHE A 157 -0.30 -17.75 23.14
CA PHE A 157 -1.17 -17.59 24.31
C PHE A 157 -1.63 -16.14 24.53
N ASN A 158 -0.74 -15.16 24.35
CA ASN A 158 -1.05 -13.74 24.55
C ASN A 158 -1.66 -13.07 23.32
N THR A 159 -1.57 -13.68 22.13
CA THR A 159 -2.00 -13.07 20.85
C THR A 159 -3.46 -12.60 20.87
N PRO A 160 -4.46 -13.39 21.30
CA PRO A 160 -5.85 -12.92 21.31
C PRO A 160 -6.06 -11.68 22.17
N ARG A 161 -5.49 -11.66 23.37
CA ARG A 161 -5.61 -10.53 24.31
C ARG A 161 -4.94 -9.26 23.74
N GLU A 162 -3.72 -9.38 23.21
CA GLU A 162 -3.02 -8.21 22.66
C GLU A 162 -3.68 -7.67 21.38
N MET A 163 -4.31 -8.53 20.57
CA MET A 163 -5.12 -8.11 19.43
C MET A 163 -6.40 -7.40 19.87
N GLU A 164 -7.10 -7.91 20.89
CA GLU A 164 -8.27 -7.25 21.47
C GLU A 164 -7.90 -5.85 22.00
N GLU A 165 -6.80 -5.74 22.73
CA GLU A 165 -6.30 -4.46 23.24
C GLU A 165 -5.94 -3.48 22.10
N LEU A 166 -5.27 -3.94 21.05
CA LEU A 166 -4.92 -3.12 19.89
C LEU A 166 -6.17 -2.61 19.15
N ILE A 167 -7.11 -3.51 18.88
CA ILE A 167 -8.36 -3.18 18.18
C ILE A 167 -9.21 -2.22 19.03
N GLY A 168 -9.33 -2.49 20.33
CA GLY A 168 -10.06 -1.64 21.27
C GLY A 168 -9.48 -0.24 21.34
N TRP A 169 -8.15 -0.11 21.47
CA TRP A 169 -7.46 1.17 21.43
C TRP A 169 -7.70 1.90 20.10
N THR A 170 -7.53 1.20 18.98
CA THR A 170 -7.67 1.81 17.64
C THR A 170 -9.07 2.38 17.44
N ARG A 171 -10.11 1.61 17.79
CA ARG A 171 -11.50 2.07 17.68
C ARG A 171 -11.75 3.27 18.56
N LYS A 172 -11.35 3.20 19.83
CA LYS A 172 -11.48 4.32 20.75
C LYS A 172 -10.79 5.58 20.23
N ALA A 173 -9.55 5.45 19.75
CA ALA A 173 -8.79 6.58 19.22
C ALA A 173 -9.43 7.22 17.98
N ILE A 174 -10.07 6.41 17.11
CA ILE A 174 -10.83 6.90 15.95
C ILE A 174 -12.11 7.60 16.42
N ASP A 175 -12.91 6.97 17.28
CA ASP A 175 -14.22 7.45 17.72
C ASP A 175 -14.11 8.76 18.53
N GLU A 176 -13.08 8.86 19.37
CA GLU A 176 -12.80 10.05 20.18
C GLU A 176 -11.97 11.13 19.45
N ALA A 177 -11.50 10.84 18.23
CA ALA A 177 -10.55 11.70 17.49
C ALA A 177 -9.35 12.13 18.36
N SER A 178 -8.86 11.26 19.23
CA SER A 178 -7.86 11.56 20.25
C SER A 178 -6.48 11.87 19.67
N MET A 179 -6.21 11.44 18.43
CA MET A 179 -5.03 11.81 17.66
C MET A 179 -5.32 11.78 16.16
N HIS A 180 -4.38 12.33 15.38
CA HIS A 180 -4.51 12.41 13.94
C HIS A 180 -4.63 11.00 13.30
N PRO A 181 -5.54 10.77 12.31
CA PRO A 181 -5.76 9.44 11.71
C PRO A 181 -4.47 8.77 11.19
N LEU A 182 -3.57 9.51 10.55
CA LEU A 182 -2.30 8.97 10.06
C LEU A 182 -1.42 8.43 11.19
N LEU A 183 -1.46 9.02 12.38
CA LEU A 183 -0.73 8.53 13.55
C LEU A 183 -1.39 7.26 14.11
N ILE A 184 -2.71 7.22 14.16
CA ILE A 184 -3.46 6.01 14.57
C ILE A 184 -3.11 4.84 13.66
N ILE A 185 -3.11 5.05 12.34
CA ILE A 185 -2.78 4.04 11.33
C ILE A 185 -1.34 3.55 11.51
N ALA A 186 -0.40 4.45 11.68
CA ALA A 186 1.01 4.10 11.86
C ALA A 186 1.25 3.31 13.15
N VAL A 187 0.63 3.71 14.28
CA VAL A 187 0.71 2.98 15.56
C VAL A 187 0.07 1.61 15.42
N PHE A 188 -1.14 1.53 14.87
CA PHE A 188 -1.81 0.26 14.62
C PHE A 188 -0.90 -0.70 13.85
N ASN A 189 -0.31 -0.24 12.75
CA ASN A 189 0.50 -1.07 11.88
C ASN A 189 1.74 -1.66 12.58
N VAL A 190 2.53 -0.82 13.28
CA VAL A 190 3.75 -1.31 13.93
C VAL A 190 3.45 -2.23 15.10
N VAL A 191 2.35 -2.00 15.82
CA VAL A 191 1.93 -2.88 16.94
C VAL A 191 1.35 -4.19 16.39
N PHE A 192 0.54 -4.15 15.33
CA PHE A 192 0.05 -5.34 14.64
C PHE A 192 1.19 -6.25 14.17
N LEU A 193 2.22 -5.65 13.56
CA LEU A 193 3.41 -6.38 13.11
C LEU A 193 4.26 -6.90 14.29
N ALA A 194 4.24 -6.23 15.44
CA ALA A 194 4.89 -6.72 16.65
C ALA A 194 4.15 -7.90 17.30
N ILE A 195 2.82 -7.85 17.30
CA ILE A 195 1.98 -8.99 17.76
C ILE A 195 2.16 -10.17 16.80
N HIS A 196 2.17 -9.90 15.48
CA HIS A 196 2.32 -10.90 14.43
C HIS A 196 1.29 -12.04 14.56
N PRO A 197 -0.01 -11.73 14.50
CA PRO A 197 -1.06 -12.58 15.08
C PRO A 197 -1.31 -13.89 14.31
N PHE A 198 -0.92 -13.99 13.05
CA PHE A 198 -1.16 -15.16 12.22
C PHE A 198 0.11 -15.97 11.99
N GLN A 199 -0.03 -17.22 11.55
CA GLN A 199 1.11 -18.09 11.31
C GLN A 199 1.91 -17.64 10.07
N ASP A 200 1.24 -17.13 9.02
CA ASP A 200 1.80 -16.55 7.80
C ASP A 200 0.93 -15.35 7.36
N GLY A 201 1.39 -14.55 6.40
CA GLY A 201 0.62 -13.46 5.78
C GLY A 201 0.53 -12.14 6.56
N ASN A 202 1.15 -12.01 7.73
CA ASN A 202 1.04 -10.81 8.56
C ASN A 202 1.53 -9.53 7.87
N GLY A 203 2.65 -9.60 7.15
CA GLY A 203 3.19 -8.44 6.43
C GLY A 203 2.24 -8.01 5.29
N ARG A 204 1.76 -8.94 4.48
CA ARG A 204 0.80 -8.68 3.41
C ARG A 204 -0.52 -8.12 3.95
N LEU A 205 -1.07 -8.76 5.00
CA LEU A 205 -2.30 -8.28 5.65
C LEU A 205 -2.13 -6.89 6.25
N SER A 206 -0.99 -6.60 6.88
CA SER A 206 -0.74 -5.28 7.47
C SER A 206 -0.81 -4.17 6.43
N ARG A 207 -0.31 -4.39 5.21
CA ARG A 207 -0.38 -3.42 4.11
C ARG A 207 -1.81 -3.24 3.57
N ILE A 208 -2.58 -4.33 3.48
CA ILE A 208 -4.03 -4.27 3.17
C ILE A 208 -4.78 -3.45 4.23
N LEU A 209 -4.48 -3.67 5.51
CA LEU A 209 -5.11 -2.93 6.61
C LEU A 209 -4.73 -1.44 6.61
N ILE A 210 -3.49 -1.08 6.25
CA ILE A 210 -3.10 0.32 6.04
C ILE A 210 -3.98 0.96 4.96
N THR A 211 -4.11 0.31 3.80
CA THR A 211 -4.94 0.79 2.69
C THR A 211 -6.40 0.97 3.11
N LEU A 212 -6.98 -0.03 3.80
CA LEU A 212 -8.32 0.06 4.36
C LEU A 212 -8.48 1.26 5.30
N MET A 213 -7.56 1.42 6.25
CA MET A 213 -7.64 2.51 7.24
C MET A 213 -7.44 3.88 6.60
N LEU A 214 -6.55 4.01 5.61
CA LEU A 214 -6.36 5.25 4.86
C LEU A 214 -7.62 5.64 4.09
N LEU A 215 -8.25 4.70 3.38
CA LEU A 215 -9.52 4.95 2.67
C LEU A 215 -10.62 5.40 3.65
N ARG A 216 -10.78 4.71 4.77
CA ARG A 216 -11.74 5.09 5.82
C ARG A 216 -11.46 6.44 6.45
N ALA A 217 -10.21 6.86 6.49
CA ALA A 217 -9.80 8.18 6.95
C ALA A 217 -9.95 9.26 5.85
N GLY A 218 -10.48 8.91 4.68
CA GLY A 218 -10.77 9.81 3.56
C GLY A 218 -9.58 10.10 2.65
N TYR A 219 -8.50 9.31 2.71
CA TYR A 219 -7.38 9.40 1.75
C TYR A 219 -7.72 8.59 0.50
N GLU A 220 -8.77 9.01 -0.21
CA GLU A 220 -9.34 8.30 -1.37
C GLU A 220 -8.41 8.24 -2.59
N TYR A 221 -7.31 8.97 -2.58
CA TYR A 221 -6.29 8.91 -3.63
C TYR A 221 -5.38 7.67 -3.55
N VAL A 222 -5.37 6.97 -2.42
CA VAL A 222 -4.46 5.82 -2.15
C VAL A 222 -4.52 4.73 -3.22
N PRO A 223 -5.69 4.34 -3.79
CA PRO A 223 -5.75 3.32 -4.83
C PRO A 223 -5.11 3.69 -6.16
N PHE A 224 -4.66 4.94 -6.35
CA PHE A 224 -4.14 5.44 -7.63
C PHE A 224 -2.61 5.55 -7.68
N ALA A 225 -1.93 5.19 -6.58
CA ALA A 225 -0.46 5.07 -6.51
C ALA A 225 -0.07 4.03 -5.47
N SER A 226 0.88 3.16 -5.79
CA SER A 226 1.32 2.08 -4.90
C SER A 226 2.16 2.62 -3.74
N LEU A 227 1.71 2.37 -2.50
CA LEU A 227 2.52 2.56 -1.29
C LEU A 227 3.54 1.42 -1.15
N GLU A 228 3.14 0.22 -1.55
CA GLU A 228 3.94 -1.00 -1.44
C GLU A 228 5.19 -0.94 -2.31
N SER A 229 5.13 -0.32 -3.50
CA SER A 229 6.30 -0.13 -4.35
C SER A 229 7.35 0.76 -3.68
N ILE A 230 6.91 1.80 -2.96
CA ILE A 230 7.81 2.67 -2.20
C ILE A 230 8.44 1.94 -1.02
N VAL A 231 7.68 1.08 -0.35
CA VAL A 231 8.19 0.23 0.75
C VAL A 231 9.19 -0.79 0.20
N GLU A 232 8.90 -1.43 -0.95
CA GLU A 232 9.81 -2.36 -1.62
C GLU A 232 11.14 -1.71 -1.98
N GLU A 233 11.11 -0.54 -2.62
CA GLU A 233 12.30 0.25 -2.97
C GLU A 233 13.16 0.64 -1.74
N ASN A 234 12.52 0.75 -0.56
CA ASN A 234 13.15 1.18 0.69
C ASN A 234 13.10 0.07 1.75
N LYS A 235 13.17 -1.20 1.34
CA LYS A 235 12.96 -2.37 2.19
C LYS A 235 13.85 -2.38 3.44
N ASP A 236 15.11 -2.03 3.32
CA ASP A 236 16.07 -1.99 4.44
C ASP A 236 15.69 -0.91 5.47
N LEU A 237 15.30 0.27 4.99
CA LEU A 237 14.85 1.36 5.85
C LEU A 237 13.51 1.03 6.54
N TYR A 238 12.62 0.33 5.84
CA TYR A 238 11.37 -0.18 6.38
C TYR A 238 11.60 -1.09 7.59
N TYR A 239 12.41 -2.14 7.42
CA TYR A 239 12.69 -3.06 8.52
C TYR A 239 13.50 -2.40 9.64
N LYS A 240 14.41 -1.47 9.32
CA LYS A 240 15.15 -0.71 10.32
C LYS A 240 14.24 0.19 11.16
N ALA A 241 13.30 0.87 10.53
CA ALA A 241 12.34 1.75 11.22
C ALA A 241 11.39 0.93 12.11
N LEU A 242 10.84 -0.17 11.59
CA LEU A 242 10.02 -1.11 12.37
C LEU A 242 10.77 -1.61 13.60
N ARG A 243 11.98 -2.16 13.42
CA ARG A 243 12.77 -2.74 14.50
C ARG A 243 13.07 -1.73 15.59
N ARG A 244 13.50 -0.51 15.23
CA ARG A 244 13.81 0.55 16.20
C ARG A 244 12.62 0.87 17.09
N THR A 245 11.43 0.96 16.51
CA THR A 245 10.22 1.22 17.31
C THR A 245 9.78 -0.02 18.09
N GLN A 246 9.77 -1.19 17.46
CA GLN A 246 9.31 -2.44 18.09
C GLN A 246 10.12 -2.84 19.32
N THR A 247 11.43 -2.62 19.31
CA THR A 247 12.30 -2.92 20.47
C THR A 247 11.96 -2.08 21.71
N THR A 248 11.29 -0.95 21.53
CA THR A 248 10.89 -0.07 22.63
C THR A 248 9.42 -0.22 23.05
N LEU A 249 8.59 -1.01 22.34
CA LEU A 249 7.16 -1.16 22.65
C LEU A 249 6.87 -1.68 24.06
N LYS A 250 7.77 -2.52 24.59
CA LYS A 250 7.64 -3.12 25.93
C LYS A 250 8.40 -2.36 27.03
N THR A 251 9.04 -1.23 26.68
CA THR A 251 9.74 -0.37 27.64
C THR A 251 8.79 0.66 28.27
N GLU A 252 9.27 1.45 29.22
CA GLU A 252 8.48 2.52 29.84
C GLU A 252 8.10 3.61 28.85
N VAL A 253 9.01 3.93 27.92
CA VAL A 253 8.84 4.95 26.89
C VAL A 253 9.11 4.36 25.52
N THR A 254 8.06 4.29 24.69
CA THR A 254 8.20 3.84 23.30
C THR A 254 8.73 4.96 22.41
N ASP A 255 9.77 4.67 21.63
CA ASP A 255 10.27 5.57 20.57
C ASP A 255 9.47 5.35 19.28
N TRP A 256 8.47 6.19 19.06
CA TRP A 256 7.61 6.17 17.87
C TRP A 256 8.24 6.84 16.65
N GLN A 257 9.25 7.72 16.84
CA GLN A 257 9.78 8.59 15.80
C GLN A 257 10.33 7.84 14.58
N PRO A 258 11.12 6.74 14.72
CA PRO A 258 11.66 6.05 13.57
C PRO A 258 10.57 5.53 12.62
N TRP A 259 9.52 4.92 13.18
CA TRP A 259 8.44 4.38 12.38
C TRP A 259 7.52 5.46 11.82
N LEU A 260 7.08 6.42 12.62
CA LEU A 260 6.21 7.51 12.18
C LEU A 260 6.85 8.32 11.05
N GLY A 261 8.12 8.68 11.20
CA GLY A 261 8.85 9.42 10.17
C GLY A 261 8.99 8.62 8.87
N PHE A 262 9.31 7.33 8.94
CA PHE A 262 9.36 6.47 7.76
C PHE A 262 7.99 6.38 7.07
N PHE A 263 6.95 6.04 7.81
CA PHE A 263 5.60 5.86 7.28
C PHE A 263 5.06 7.10 6.58
N LEU A 264 5.16 8.27 7.23
CA LEU A 264 4.67 9.53 6.66
C LEU A 264 5.48 9.98 5.44
N ARG A 265 6.80 9.74 5.41
CA ARG A 265 7.62 10.00 4.21
C ARG A 265 7.24 9.08 3.04
N CYS A 266 6.89 7.81 3.29
CA CYS A 266 6.37 6.92 2.25
C CYS A 266 5.05 7.44 1.68
N LEU A 267 4.10 7.88 2.51
CA LEU A 267 2.85 8.48 2.06
C LEU A 267 3.09 9.78 1.25
N LYS A 268 4.03 10.64 1.70
CA LYS A 268 4.43 11.82 0.93
C LYS A 268 4.97 11.46 -0.45
N LYS A 269 5.83 10.43 -0.54
CA LYS A 269 6.37 9.96 -1.82
C LYS A 269 5.26 9.38 -2.71
N GLN A 270 4.32 8.59 -2.14
CA GLN A 270 3.15 8.06 -2.85
C GLN A 270 2.31 9.18 -3.48
N LYS A 271 1.97 10.19 -2.69
CA LYS A 271 1.28 11.41 -3.15
C LYS A 271 2.05 12.11 -4.27
N GLY A 272 3.37 12.27 -4.10
CA GLY A 272 4.24 12.90 -5.09
C GLY A 272 4.24 12.16 -6.42
N ASN A 273 4.40 10.84 -6.40
CA ASN A 273 4.34 10.01 -7.61
C ASN A 273 2.99 10.13 -8.34
N LEU A 274 1.88 10.19 -7.57
CA LEU A 274 0.56 10.40 -8.15
C LEU A 274 0.44 11.77 -8.80
N SER A 275 0.91 12.84 -8.14
CA SER A 275 0.88 14.21 -8.70
C SER A 275 1.61 14.27 -10.03
N VAL A 276 2.82 13.70 -10.13
CA VAL A 276 3.58 13.66 -11.39
C VAL A 276 2.80 12.93 -12.48
N LYS A 277 2.25 11.75 -12.18
CA LYS A 277 1.43 10.97 -13.14
C LYS A 277 0.18 11.74 -13.60
N LEU A 278 -0.38 12.62 -12.76
CA LEU A 278 -1.51 13.48 -13.14
C LEU A 278 -1.07 14.64 -14.03
N ASP A 279 0.04 15.31 -13.72
CA ASP A 279 0.55 16.49 -14.43
C ASP A 279 1.11 16.13 -15.81
N GLU A 280 1.89 15.05 -15.96
CA GLU A 280 2.46 14.60 -17.24
C GLU A 280 1.37 14.35 -18.30
N LYS A 281 0.25 13.75 -17.92
CA LYS A 281 -0.86 13.50 -18.85
C LYS A 281 -1.68 14.75 -19.15
N GLN A 282 -1.70 15.75 -18.27
CA GLN A 282 -2.30 17.05 -18.52
C GLN A 282 -1.52 17.79 -19.62
N LEU A 283 -0.19 17.85 -19.49
CA LEU A 283 0.70 18.43 -20.49
C LEU A 283 0.54 17.78 -21.88
N GLY A 284 0.46 16.43 -21.93
CA GLY A 284 0.22 15.70 -23.18
C GLY A 284 -1.11 16.02 -23.83
N LYS A 285 -2.19 16.22 -23.05
CA LYS A 285 -3.51 16.61 -23.55
C LYS A 285 -3.51 18.06 -24.06
N ASP A 286 -2.94 18.99 -23.28
CA ASP A 286 -2.84 20.40 -23.69
C ASP A 286 -2.00 20.59 -24.97
N GLN A 287 -0.94 19.77 -25.15
CA GLN A 287 -0.18 19.75 -26.42
C GLN A 287 -1.00 19.17 -27.56
N LEU A 288 -1.77 18.10 -27.34
CA LEU A 288 -2.63 17.52 -28.38
C LEU A 288 -3.77 18.45 -28.76
N ASP A 289 -4.41 19.10 -27.79
CA ASP A 289 -5.48 20.06 -28.00
C ASP A 289 -4.96 21.31 -28.77
N ARG A 290 -3.74 21.79 -28.47
CA ARG A 290 -3.07 22.85 -29.22
C ARG A 290 -2.78 22.44 -30.68
N VAL A 291 -2.34 21.21 -30.92
CA VAL A 291 -2.10 20.68 -32.27
C VAL A 291 -3.41 20.52 -33.03
N LEU A 292 -4.50 20.11 -32.39
CA LEU A 292 -5.83 20.00 -33.01
C LEU A 292 -6.43 21.38 -33.32
N LEU A 293 -6.33 22.34 -32.39
CA LEU A 293 -6.79 23.72 -32.58
C LEU A 293 -6.03 24.44 -33.73
N ASN A 294 -4.72 24.16 -33.89
CA ASN A 294 -3.93 24.69 -34.99
C ASN A 294 -4.26 24.04 -36.35
N LYS A 295 -4.94 22.88 -36.39
CA LYS A 295 -5.42 22.25 -37.64
C LYS A 295 -6.79 22.74 -38.08
N GLU A 296 -7.55 23.43 -37.24
CA GLU A 296 -8.88 23.96 -37.55
C GLU A 296 -8.86 25.41 -38.05
N GLN A 297 -7.67 26.06 -38.12
CA GLN A 297 -7.58 27.37 -38.78
C GLN A 297 -7.34 27.17 -40.30
N PRO A 298 -8.24 27.64 -41.17
CA PRO A 298 -8.02 27.55 -42.61
C PRO A 298 -6.83 28.45 -42.97
N GLN A 299 -5.80 27.85 -43.57
CA GLN A 299 -4.67 28.58 -44.14
C GLN A 299 -5.18 29.39 -45.35
N ILE A 300 -5.17 30.70 -45.24
CA ILE A 300 -5.10 31.60 -46.36
C ILE A 300 -3.63 31.61 -46.81
N ASN A 301 -3.42 31.29 -48.06
CA ASN A 301 -2.13 31.17 -48.75
C ASN A 301 -1.14 32.30 -48.44
N ASP A 302 0.14 31.94 -48.25
CA ASP A 302 1.21 32.49 -49.10
C ASP A 302 2.47 31.62 -49.01
N ASP A 303 3.12 31.49 -50.16
CA ASP A 303 4.32 30.70 -50.44
C ASP A 303 5.50 30.98 -49.52
N ALA A 304 6.00 29.96 -48.84
CA ALA A 304 7.43 29.82 -48.48
C ALA A 304 7.76 28.44 -47.92
N ALA A 305 8.85 27.89 -48.38
CA ALA A 305 9.43 26.57 -48.22
C ALA A 305 9.30 25.89 -46.84
N LEU A 306 8.90 24.62 -46.86
CA LEU A 306 8.88 23.68 -45.73
C LEU A 306 10.30 23.28 -45.28
N PRO A 307 10.62 23.29 -44.00
CA PRO A 307 11.73 22.50 -43.46
C PRO A 307 11.23 21.09 -43.11
N THR A 308 11.96 20.12 -43.59
CA THR A 308 11.86 18.66 -43.32
C THR A 308 11.94 18.32 -41.82
N LEU A 309 10.80 18.04 -41.20
CA LEU A 309 10.71 17.52 -39.83
C LEU A 309 9.52 16.55 -39.67
N SER A 310 9.39 15.57 -40.58
CA SER A 310 8.27 14.61 -40.55
C SER A 310 8.66 13.13 -40.70
N VAL A 311 9.89 12.72 -40.30
CA VAL A 311 10.31 11.33 -40.46
C VAL A 311 10.67 10.63 -39.12
N GLN A 312 10.58 11.31 -37.96
CA GLN A 312 11.01 10.68 -36.68
C GLN A 312 9.89 10.30 -35.72
N VAL A 313 8.64 10.38 -36.10
CA VAL A 313 7.50 10.03 -35.20
C VAL A 313 6.83 8.69 -35.54
N LEU A 314 7.22 8.00 -36.62
CA LEU A 314 6.58 6.75 -37.07
C LEU A 314 7.32 5.45 -36.71
N GLU A 315 8.48 5.53 -36.08
CA GLU A 315 9.25 4.32 -35.66
C GLU A 315 9.08 3.91 -34.19
N LEU A 316 8.13 4.49 -33.46
CA LEU A 316 7.87 4.13 -32.04
C LEU A 316 6.62 3.26 -31.84
N PHE A 317 5.99 2.78 -32.93
CA PHE A 317 4.81 1.89 -32.84
C PHE A 317 4.85 0.79 -33.90
N SER A 318 5.96 0.04 -33.97
CA SER A 318 5.97 -1.28 -34.61
C SER A 318 6.62 -2.31 -33.71
#